data_b9996dd3f111c10f0b73f3d7eee39fa9
#
_entry.id   b9996dd3f111c10f0b73f3d7eee39fa9
#
_cell.length_a   1.000
_cell.length_b   1.000
_cell.length_c   1.000
_cell.angle_alpha   90.00
_cell.angle_beta   90.00
_cell.angle_gamma   90.00
#
_symmetry.space_group_name_H-M   'P 1'
#
loop_
_entity.id
_entity.type
_entity.pdbx_description
1 polymer ?
#
loop_
_entity_poly.entity_id
_entity_poly.type
_entity_poly.pdbx_seq_one_letter_code
_entity_poly.pdbx_strand_id
1 'polypeptide(L)'
;MSKHKALRLNLLARLAALKTQSNLADLQLRQQLLQKQQLAHSQLQSYQDEYFYKQSIDTATQAPISVSALKNNSRFMADLNYAVSVQERQLATAEQVVSDSRSTWSRSYAKEQRWHKLENLARREQQLKQDKKHDQENLDSWSARHLCKSDNEL
;
A
#
# COMPACT_ATOMS: atom_id res chain seq x y z
N MET A 1 21.71 27.62 -11.58
CA MET A 1 21.25 26.28 -12.04
C MET A 1 20.96 25.29 -10.91
N SER A 2 21.68 25.30 -9.81
CA SER A 2 21.50 24.36 -8.67
C SER A 2 20.16 24.51 -7.93
N LYS A 3 19.71 25.72 -7.63
CA LYS A 3 18.44 25.98 -6.91
C LYS A 3 17.20 25.46 -7.64
N HIS A 4 17.14 25.63 -8.97
CA HIS A 4 16.02 25.12 -9.78
C HIS A 4 15.98 23.60 -9.84
N LYS A 5 17.14 22.93 -9.81
CA LYS A 5 17.22 21.45 -9.77
C LYS A 5 16.69 20.93 -8.44
N ALA A 6 17.09 21.51 -7.31
CA ALA A 6 16.62 21.10 -5.99
C ALA A 6 15.09 21.32 -5.84
N LEU A 7 14.58 22.45 -6.35
CA LEU A 7 13.13 22.74 -6.33
C LEU A 7 12.32 21.72 -7.15
N ARG A 8 12.80 21.37 -8.35
CA ARG A 8 12.15 20.34 -9.19
C ARG A 8 12.13 18.96 -8.52
N LEU A 9 13.25 18.57 -7.91
CA LEU A 9 13.35 17.30 -7.19
C LEU A 9 12.42 17.26 -5.97
N ASN A 10 12.29 18.36 -5.23
CA ASN A 10 11.34 18.49 -4.14
C ASN A 10 9.90 18.31 -4.62
N LEU A 11 9.51 18.97 -5.71
CA LEU A 11 8.17 18.82 -6.29
C LEU A 11 7.91 17.37 -6.73
N LEU A 12 8.87 16.71 -7.36
CA LEU A 12 8.76 15.31 -7.77
C LEU A 12 8.64 14.37 -6.56
N ALA A 13 9.40 14.61 -5.49
CA ALA A 13 9.31 13.86 -4.25
C ALA A 13 7.91 14.01 -3.61
N ARG A 14 7.38 15.23 -3.56
CA ARG A 14 6.02 15.51 -3.03
C ARG A 14 4.93 14.83 -3.86
N LEU A 15 5.02 14.88 -5.19
CA LEU A 15 4.08 14.19 -6.08
C LEU A 15 4.15 12.67 -5.91
N ALA A 16 5.36 12.11 -5.78
CA ALA A 16 5.55 10.69 -5.52
C ALA A 16 4.95 10.28 -4.16
N ALA A 17 5.13 11.09 -3.11
CA ALA A 17 4.54 10.87 -1.79
C ALA A 17 3.00 10.87 -1.83
N LEU A 18 2.39 11.82 -2.53
CA LEU A 18 0.93 11.87 -2.72
C LEU A 18 0.41 10.63 -3.45
N LYS A 19 1.12 10.17 -4.48
CA LYS A 19 0.75 8.95 -5.22
C LYS A 19 0.87 7.70 -4.34
N THR A 20 1.92 7.59 -3.54
CA THR A 20 2.11 6.49 -2.58
C THR A 20 1.00 6.47 -1.54
N GLN A 21 0.62 7.63 -1.01
CA GLN A 21 -0.48 7.77 -0.06
C GLN A 21 -1.82 7.36 -0.66
N SER A 22 -2.10 7.76 -1.90
CA SER A 22 -3.31 7.35 -2.63
C SER A 22 -3.36 5.84 -2.85
N ASN A 23 -2.24 5.23 -3.26
CA ASN A 23 -2.16 3.78 -3.46
C ASN A 23 -2.28 3.01 -2.13
N LEU A 24 -1.80 3.58 -1.02
CA LEU A 24 -1.97 3.00 0.31
C LEU A 24 -3.44 3.01 0.73
N ALA A 25 -4.15 4.11 0.51
CA ALA A 25 -5.58 4.22 0.80
C ALA A 25 -6.40 3.21 -0.02
N ASP A 26 -6.09 3.04 -1.30
CA ASP A 26 -6.72 2.03 -2.15
C ASP A 26 -6.44 0.61 -1.64
N LEU A 27 -5.20 0.30 -1.27
CA LEU A 27 -4.84 -0.99 -0.67
C LEU A 27 -5.62 -1.27 0.62
N GLN A 28 -5.74 -0.30 1.51
CA GLN A 28 -6.49 -0.43 2.76
C GLN A 28 -7.97 -0.71 2.51
N LEU A 29 -8.58 0.01 1.56
CA LEU A 29 -9.98 -0.23 1.17
C LEU A 29 -10.18 -1.65 0.64
N ARG A 30 -9.29 -2.12 -0.24
CA ARG A 30 -9.36 -3.48 -0.81
C ARG A 30 -9.15 -4.56 0.25
N GLN A 31 -8.27 -4.33 1.22
CA GLN A 31 -8.10 -5.23 2.37
C GLN A 31 -9.37 -5.32 3.23
N GLN A 32 -10.06 -4.20 3.47
CA GLN A 32 -11.33 -4.21 4.19
C GLN A 32 -12.42 -4.97 3.43
N LEU A 33 -12.48 -4.82 2.11
CA LEU A 33 -13.40 -5.58 1.25
C LEU A 33 -13.08 -7.08 1.28
N LEU A 34 -11.81 -7.45 1.24
CA LEU A 34 -11.38 -8.85 1.37
C LEU A 34 -11.81 -9.44 2.71
N GLN A 35 -11.62 -8.73 3.82
CA GLN A 35 -12.06 -9.18 5.14
C GLN A 35 -13.58 -9.42 5.19
N LYS A 36 -14.39 -8.55 4.57
CA LYS A 36 -15.84 -8.76 4.46
C LYS A 36 -16.18 -10.03 3.66
N GLN A 37 -15.47 -10.27 2.56
CA GLN A 37 -15.66 -11.47 1.75
C GLN A 37 -15.27 -12.74 2.52
N GLN A 38 -14.17 -12.70 3.28
CA GLN A 38 -13.74 -13.81 4.14
C GLN A 38 -14.77 -14.12 5.21
N LEU A 39 -15.35 -13.10 5.84
CA LEU A 39 -16.39 -13.27 6.84
C LEU A 39 -17.66 -13.90 6.22
N ALA A 40 -18.10 -13.39 5.08
CA ALA A 40 -19.25 -13.95 4.37
C ALA A 40 -19.04 -15.42 3.96
N HIS A 41 -17.83 -15.76 3.48
CA HIS A 41 -17.47 -17.14 3.15
C HIS A 41 -17.49 -18.05 4.38
N SER A 42 -16.91 -17.61 5.49
CA SER A 42 -16.91 -18.34 6.77
C SER A 42 -18.34 -18.58 7.29
N GLN A 43 -19.23 -17.59 7.17
CA GLN A 43 -20.64 -17.74 7.54
C GLN A 43 -21.36 -18.77 6.66
N LEU A 44 -21.14 -18.75 5.34
CA LEU A 44 -21.73 -19.74 4.43
C LEU A 44 -21.23 -21.16 4.72
N GLN A 45 -19.94 -21.33 5.03
CA GLN A 45 -19.40 -22.62 5.45
C GLN A 45 -20.04 -23.11 6.75
N SER A 46 -20.18 -22.25 7.75
CA SER A 46 -20.85 -22.60 9.00
C SER A 46 -22.29 -23.07 8.77
N TYR A 47 -23.05 -22.38 7.91
CA TYR A 47 -24.42 -22.82 7.53
C TYR A 47 -24.40 -24.16 6.80
N GLN A 48 -23.44 -24.39 5.94
CA GLN A 48 -23.29 -25.66 5.23
C GLN A 48 -23.02 -26.82 6.21
N ASP A 49 -22.12 -26.62 7.17
CA ASP A 49 -21.75 -27.60 8.19
C ASP A 49 -22.93 -27.88 9.14
N GLU A 50 -23.64 -26.85 9.61
CA GLU A 50 -24.84 -27.00 10.44
C GLU A 50 -25.94 -27.81 9.71
N TYR A 51 -26.11 -27.53 8.42
CA TYR A 51 -27.15 -28.22 7.64
C TYR A 51 -26.78 -29.68 7.40
N PHE A 52 -25.52 -29.99 7.09
CA PHE A 52 -25.03 -31.36 6.99
C PHE A 52 -25.20 -32.13 8.32
N TYR A 53 -24.89 -31.48 9.42
CA TYR A 53 -25.04 -32.09 10.76
C TYR A 53 -26.49 -32.41 11.07
N LYS A 54 -27.44 -31.47 10.83
CA LYS A 54 -28.88 -31.71 11.01
C LYS A 54 -29.38 -32.86 10.13
N GLN A 55 -28.99 -32.88 8.86
CA GLN A 55 -29.39 -33.94 7.95
C GLN A 55 -28.86 -35.32 8.38
N SER A 56 -27.66 -35.40 8.95
CA SER A 56 -27.10 -36.65 9.46
C SER A 56 -27.86 -37.16 10.69
N ILE A 57 -28.34 -36.27 11.57
CA ILE A 57 -29.17 -36.63 12.71
C ILE A 57 -30.54 -37.13 12.27
N ASP A 58 -31.20 -36.40 11.36
CA ASP A 58 -32.52 -36.79 10.86
C ASP A 58 -32.52 -38.15 10.16
N THR A 59 -31.46 -38.48 9.43
CA THR A 59 -31.27 -39.84 8.85
C THR A 59 -31.00 -40.90 9.89
N ALA A 60 -30.30 -40.60 10.98
CA ALA A 60 -30.00 -41.54 12.05
C ALA A 60 -31.22 -41.86 12.93
N THR A 61 -32.18 -40.92 13.07
CA THR A 61 -33.40 -41.08 13.89
C THR A 61 -34.54 -41.86 13.22
N GLN A 62 -34.36 -42.32 11.96
CA GLN A 62 -35.37 -43.06 11.18
C GLN A 62 -36.78 -42.47 11.17
N ALA A 63 -36.91 -41.16 11.32
CA ALA A 63 -38.21 -40.48 11.17
C ALA A 63 -38.68 -40.60 9.71
N PRO A 64 -39.99 -40.85 9.46
CA PRO A 64 -40.50 -40.95 8.11
C PRO A 64 -40.40 -39.63 7.39
N ILE A 65 -39.34 -39.48 6.57
CA ILE A 65 -39.12 -38.27 5.78
C ILE A 65 -40.01 -38.37 4.51
N SER A 66 -40.84 -37.39 4.25
CA SER A 66 -41.62 -37.36 3.01
C SER A 66 -40.72 -37.16 1.79
N VAL A 67 -41.07 -37.73 0.66
CA VAL A 67 -40.35 -37.61 -0.62
C VAL A 67 -40.18 -36.12 -1.02
N SER A 68 -41.19 -35.29 -0.71
CA SER A 68 -41.15 -33.84 -0.99
C SER A 68 -40.14 -33.14 -0.10
N ALA A 69 -40.00 -33.50 1.18
CA ALA A 69 -38.98 -32.96 2.10
C ALA A 69 -37.60 -33.34 1.64
N LEU A 70 -37.40 -34.60 1.20
CA LEU A 70 -36.10 -35.04 0.67
C LEU A 70 -35.65 -34.28 -0.58
N LYS A 71 -36.62 -34.04 -1.52
CA LYS A 71 -36.36 -33.24 -2.72
C LYS A 71 -36.02 -31.78 -2.39
N ASN A 72 -36.73 -31.18 -1.45
CA ASN A 72 -36.49 -29.80 -1.01
C ASN A 72 -35.12 -29.69 -0.36
N ASN A 73 -34.72 -30.65 0.47
CA ASN A 73 -33.39 -30.69 1.10
C ASN A 73 -32.27 -30.83 0.07
N SER A 74 -32.47 -31.75 -0.90
CA SER A 74 -31.46 -31.94 -1.97
C SER A 74 -31.29 -30.67 -2.82
N ARG A 75 -32.41 -29.99 -3.14
CA ARG A 75 -32.36 -28.72 -3.90
C ARG A 75 -31.67 -27.61 -3.10
N PHE A 76 -32.02 -27.45 -1.83
CA PHE A 76 -31.41 -26.48 -0.95
C PHE A 76 -29.89 -26.70 -0.82
N MET A 77 -29.45 -27.95 -0.67
CA MET A 77 -28.02 -28.31 -0.62
C MET A 77 -27.31 -27.95 -1.93
N ALA A 78 -27.93 -28.20 -3.07
CA ALA A 78 -27.36 -27.83 -4.36
C ALA A 78 -27.21 -26.30 -4.49
N ASP A 79 -28.22 -25.55 -4.06
CA ASP A 79 -28.20 -24.08 -4.06
C ASP A 79 -27.14 -23.52 -3.09
N LEU A 80 -26.99 -24.13 -1.91
CA LEU A 80 -25.98 -23.75 -0.92
C LEU A 80 -24.56 -24.04 -1.43
N ASN A 81 -24.33 -25.22 -2.01
CA ASN A 81 -23.06 -25.58 -2.63
C ASN A 81 -22.69 -24.62 -3.77
N TYR A 82 -23.68 -24.23 -4.58
CA TYR A 82 -23.49 -23.24 -5.62
C TYR A 82 -23.10 -21.87 -5.03
N ALA A 83 -23.79 -21.41 -3.99
CA ALA A 83 -23.48 -20.16 -3.31
C ALA A 83 -22.06 -20.14 -2.73
N VAL A 84 -21.64 -21.24 -2.09
CA VAL A 84 -20.26 -21.41 -1.58
C VAL A 84 -19.26 -21.32 -2.73
N SER A 85 -19.49 -22.01 -3.85
CA SER A 85 -18.58 -22.00 -4.99
C SER A 85 -18.45 -20.60 -5.64
N VAL A 86 -19.55 -19.84 -5.68
CA VAL A 86 -19.55 -18.44 -6.17
C VAL A 86 -18.74 -17.56 -5.22
N GLN A 87 -18.96 -17.72 -3.91
CA GLN A 87 -18.24 -16.97 -2.89
C GLN A 87 -16.73 -17.26 -2.89
N GLU A 88 -16.33 -18.50 -3.09
CA GLU A 88 -14.91 -18.90 -3.23
C GLU A 88 -14.24 -18.21 -4.42
N ARG A 89 -14.92 -18.11 -5.56
CA ARG A 89 -14.39 -17.39 -6.73
C ARG A 89 -14.28 -15.89 -6.46
N GLN A 90 -15.25 -15.30 -5.78
CA GLN A 90 -15.21 -13.90 -5.38
C GLN A 90 -14.06 -13.63 -4.40
N LEU A 91 -13.83 -14.53 -3.45
CA LEU A 91 -12.74 -14.47 -2.50
C LEU A 91 -11.37 -14.53 -3.21
N ALA A 92 -11.18 -15.49 -4.11
CA ALA A 92 -9.96 -15.61 -4.90
C ALA A 92 -9.69 -14.36 -5.75
N THR A 93 -10.73 -13.79 -6.35
CA THR A 93 -10.63 -12.51 -7.10
C THR A 93 -10.23 -11.36 -6.17
N ALA A 94 -10.83 -11.25 -4.99
CA ALA A 94 -10.51 -10.21 -4.03
C ALA A 94 -9.07 -10.33 -3.50
N GLU A 95 -8.58 -11.55 -3.26
CA GLU A 95 -7.20 -11.82 -2.87
C GLU A 95 -6.20 -11.38 -3.95
N GLN A 96 -6.50 -11.68 -5.22
CA GLN A 96 -5.69 -11.25 -6.35
C GLN A 96 -5.64 -9.72 -6.44
N VAL A 97 -6.78 -9.05 -6.29
CA VAL A 97 -6.89 -7.59 -6.31
C VAL A 97 -6.08 -6.95 -5.19
N VAL A 98 -6.09 -7.51 -3.98
CA VAL A 98 -5.25 -7.05 -2.86
C VAL A 98 -3.77 -7.24 -3.15
N SER A 99 -3.39 -8.38 -3.72
CA SER A 99 -2.01 -8.68 -4.14
C SER A 99 -1.50 -7.66 -5.16
N ASP A 100 -2.30 -7.35 -6.18
CA ASP A 100 -1.97 -6.37 -7.22
C ASP A 100 -1.85 -4.95 -6.65
N SER A 101 -2.76 -4.57 -5.75
CA SER A 101 -2.72 -3.26 -5.08
C SER A 101 -1.50 -3.13 -4.18
N ARG A 102 -1.10 -4.19 -3.47
CA ARG A 102 0.13 -4.23 -2.67
C ARG A 102 1.37 -4.04 -3.53
N SER A 103 1.42 -4.71 -4.68
CA SER A 103 2.51 -4.56 -5.66
C SER A 103 2.59 -3.13 -6.20
N THR A 104 1.44 -2.53 -6.51
CA THR A 104 1.35 -1.14 -6.99
C THR A 104 1.82 -0.15 -5.93
N TRP A 105 1.38 -0.31 -4.69
CA TRP A 105 1.84 0.50 -3.57
C TRP A 105 3.35 0.35 -3.35
N SER A 106 3.88 -0.86 -3.33
CA SER A 106 5.31 -1.13 -3.13
C SER A 106 6.17 -0.44 -4.20
N ARG A 107 5.74 -0.47 -5.47
CA ARG A 107 6.43 0.22 -6.57
C ARG A 107 6.40 1.74 -6.41
N SER A 108 5.28 2.31 -6.02
CA SER A 108 5.17 3.76 -5.78
C SER A 108 6.00 4.20 -4.58
N TYR A 109 6.03 3.41 -3.51
CA TYR A 109 6.88 3.66 -2.34
C TYR A 109 8.37 3.62 -2.68
N ALA A 110 8.82 2.61 -3.44
CA ALA A 110 10.22 2.55 -3.91
C ALA A 110 10.60 3.76 -4.78
N LYS A 111 9.68 4.23 -5.63
CA LYS A 111 9.87 5.44 -6.44
C LYS A 111 9.97 6.70 -5.58
N GLU A 112 9.11 6.84 -4.58
CA GLU A 112 9.16 7.93 -3.60
C GLU A 112 10.50 7.97 -2.88
N GLN A 113 10.99 6.83 -2.38
CA GLN A 113 12.29 6.74 -1.71
C GLN A 113 13.47 7.15 -2.62
N ARG A 114 13.40 6.83 -3.91
CA ARG A 114 14.39 7.28 -4.88
C ARG A 114 14.40 8.80 -5.04
N TRP A 115 13.23 9.42 -5.14
CA TRP A 115 13.12 10.88 -5.26
C TRP A 115 13.63 11.59 -4.01
N HIS A 116 13.31 11.08 -2.81
CA HIS A 116 13.85 11.61 -1.56
C HIS A 116 15.37 11.52 -1.47
N LYS A 117 15.95 10.39 -1.90
CA LYS A 117 17.41 10.25 -1.97
C LYS A 117 18.04 11.28 -2.89
N LEU A 118 17.49 11.47 -4.09
CA LEU A 118 17.98 12.46 -5.06
C LEU A 118 17.82 13.89 -4.55
N GLU A 119 16.73 14.21 -3.89
CA GLU A 119 16.52 15.50 -3.25
C GLU A 119 17.57 15.77 -2.17
N ASN A 120 17.82 14.81 -1.28
CA ASN A 120 18.81 14.93 -0.22
C ASN A 120 20.24 15.10 -0.77
N LEU A 121 20.58 14.38 -1.83
CA LEU A 121 21.87 14.54 -2.51
C LEU A 121 22.00 15.94 -3.11
N ALA A 122 20.97 16.43 -3.79
CA ALA A 122 20.99 17.77 -4.37
C ALA A 122 21.07 18.88 -3.32
N ARG A 123 20.42 18.72 -2.16
CA ARG A 123 20.53 19.65 -1.03
C ARG A 123 21.94 19.67 -0.45
N ARG A 124 22.56 18.51 -0.23
CA ARG A 124 23.95 18.40 0.26
C ARG A 124 24.94 19.05 -0.71
N GLU A 125 24.78 18.78 -2.00
CA GLU A 125 25.61 19.41 -3.04
C GLU A 125 25.47 20.93 -3.03
N GLN A 126 24.27 21.45 -2.87
CA GLN A 126 24.01 22.87 -2.79
C GLN A 126 24.67 23.49 -1.53
N GLN A 127 24.54 22.83 -0.40
CA GLN A 127 25.15 23.27 0.85
C GLN A 127 26.67 23.34 0.77
N LEU A 128 27.30 22.27 0.26
CA LEU A 128 28.75 22.26 0.04
C LEU A 128 29.23 23.38 -0.90
N LYS A 129 28.45 23.73 -1.93
CA LYS A 129 28.78 24.87 -2.80
C LYS A 129 28.63 26.22 -2.08
N GLN A 130 27.66 26.37 -1.21
CA GLN A 130 27.48 27.56 -0.41
C GLN A 130 28.60 27.72 0.61
N ASP A 131 28.95 26.66 1.30
CA ASP A 131 30.03 26.64 2.30
C ASP A 131 31.37 27.01 1.64
N LYS A 132 31.71 26.38 0.49
CA LYS A 132 32.93 26.74 -0.25
C LYS A 132 32.96 28.20 -0.70
N LYS A 133 31.82 28.74 -1.13
CA LYS A 133 31.72 30.16 -1.52
C LYS A 133 31.94 31.06 -0.32
N HIS A 134 31.35 30.73 0.81
CA HIS A 134 31.48 31.49 2.07
C HIS A 134 32.94 31.46 2.57
N ASP A 135 33.62 30.30 2.53
CA ASP A 135 34.98 30.15 2.90
C ASP A 135 35.91 30.99 2.00
N GLN A 136 35.64 31.03 0.70
CA GLN A 136 36.39 31.84 -0.24
C GLN A 136 36.19 33.35 0.01
N GLU A 137 34.95 33.80 0.25
CA GLU A 137 34.67 35.18 0.64
C GLU A 137 35.33 35.58 1.94
N ASN A 138 35.42 34.67 2.92
CA ASN A 138 36.14 34.89 4.18
C ASN A 138 37.65 35.01 3.97
N LEU A 139 38.25 34.15 3.14
CA LEU A 139 39.67 34.20 2.78
C LEU A 139 40.01 35.50 2.04
N ASP A 140 39.17 35.89 1.07
CA ASP A 140 39.38 37.14 0.33
C ASP A 140 39.25 38.37 1.24
N SER A 141 38.33 38.37 2.17
CA SER A 141 38.18 39.45 3.17
C SER A 141 39.27 39.50 4.18
N TRP A 142 39.87 38.36 4.54
CA TRP A 142 41.03 38.27 5.42
C TRP A 142 42.29 38.75 4.71
N SER A 143 42.54 38.36 3.49
CA SER A 143 43.68 38.77 2.67
C SER A 143 43.65 40.30 2.39
N ALA A 144 42.50 40.86 2.06
CA ALA A 144 42.33 42.30 1.85
C ALA A 144 42.65 43.11 3.13
N ARG A 145 42.27 42.61 4.31
CA ARG A 145 42.57 43.26 5.59
C ARG A 145 44.06 43.21 5.96
N HIS A 146 44.79 42.17 5.53
CA HIS A 146 46.21 42.05 5.84
C HIS A 146 47.07 42.80 4.83
N LEU A 147 46.70 42.90 3.56
CA LEU A 147 47.38 43.73 2.58
C LEU A 147 47.29 45.23 2.92
N CYS A 148 46.11 45.72 3.34
CA CYS A 148 45.97 47.13 3.78
C CYS A 148 46.74 47.47 5.05
N LYS A 149 47.17 46.51 5.88
CA LYS A 149 48.00 46.77 7.05
C LYS A 149 49.47 46.90 6.71
N SER A 150 49.99 46.16 5.71
CA SER A 150 51.36 46.22 5.27
C SER A 150 51.75 47.54 4.56
N ASP A 151 50.78 48.23 3.92
CA ASP A 151 51.02 49.49 3.22
C ASP A 151 51.01 50.70 4.17
N ASN A 152 50.65 50.52 5.44
CA ASN A 152 50.58 51.61 6.41
C ASN A 152 51.77 51.63 7.39
N GLU A 153 52.78 50.76 7.24
CA GLU A 153 53.99 50.67 8.05
C GLU A 153 55.26 51.13 7.28
N LEU A 154 55.14 51.80 6.13
CA LEU A 154 56.19 52.48 5.40
C LEU A 154 55.99 54.00 5.43
#